data_c696237625a0b680a881e40acaa26d4e
#
_entry.id   c696237625a0b680a881e40acaa26d4e
#
_cell.length_a   1.000
_cell.length_b   1.000
_cell.length_c   1.000
_cell.angle_alpha   90.00
_cell.angle_beta   90.00
_cell.angle_gamma   90.00
#
_symmetry.space_group_name_H-M   'P 1'
#
loop_
_entity.id
_entity.type
_entity.pdbx_description
1 polymer ?
#
loop_
_entity_poly.entity_id
_entity_poly.type
_entity_poly.pdbx_seq_one_letter_code
_entity_poly.pdbx_strand_id
1 'polypeptide(L)'
;MDIKTIISKVKAIMRGERPIIKRPVNSFLRKVSGVIHVGANSGQERETYEMHGLRVFWVEPIPELFNELQENIRTYPKQRAANYLVSDQDDKEYLFHIANNKGESSSIFDLKHHKDIWPKIDFERNILLKSKTLPSVMAVENVNPVLYDALVMDTQGSELLILKGAISLIKNFRFVKLEVPDFEAYEGCCQLAEVEEFFAAFGYKEYARFKLKQWRQGGGYYDIVYCKNIFLTFWRKVNGTYGKLA
;
A
#
# COMPACT_ATOMS: atom_id res chain seq x y z
N MET A 1 -16.43 -28.15 3.04
CA MET A 1 -14.96 -28.38 3.01
C MET A 1 -14.78 -29.87 3.14
N ASP A 2 -14.15 -30.50 2.16
CA ASP A 2 -14.04 -31.98 2.16
C ASP A 2 -13.02 -32.48 3.19
N ILE A 3 -13.16 -33.77 3.59
CA ILE A 3 -12.34 -34.41 4.63
C ILE A 3 -10.85 -34.47 4.22
N LYS A 4 -10.52 -34.59 2.93
CA LYS A 4 -9.13 -34.60 2.44
C LYS A 4 -8.45 -33.26 2.66
N THR A 5 -9.17 -32.17 2.46
CA THR A 5 -8.69 -30.79 2.74
C THR A 5 -8.46 -30.56 4.24
N ILE A 6 -9.30 -31.13 5.11
CA ILE A 6 -9.10 -31.05 6.57
C ILE A 6 -7.86 -31.84 6.99
N ILE A 7 -7.70 -33.07 6.51
CA ILE A 7 -6.53 -33.91 6.82
C ILE A 7 -5.24 -33.27 6.33
N SER A 8 -5.22 -32.69 5.12
CA SER A 8 -4.06 -31.98 4.58
C SER A 8 -3.66 -30.80 5.48
N LYS A 9 -4.63 -29.98 5.94
CA LYS A 9 -4.40 -28.86 6.84
C LYS A 9 -3.87 -29.31 8.21
N VAL A 10 -4.41 -30.40 8.77
CA VAL A 10 -3.94 -30.97 10.05
C VAL A 10 -2.51 -31.48 9.92
N LYS A 11 -2.17 -32.18 8.83
CA LYS A 11 -0.81 -32.67 8.56
C LYS A 11 0.19 -31.51 8.39
N ALA A 12 -0.21 -30.40 7.74
CA ALA A 12 0.61 -29.19 7.61
C ALA A 12 0.89 -28.55 8.98
N ILE A 13 -0.15 -28.43 9.83
CA ILE A 13 -0.02 -27.91 11.20
C ILE A 13 0.94 -28.79 12.04
N MET A 14 0.84 -30.11 11.94
CA MET A 14 1.73 -31.05 12.66
C MET A 14 3.20 -30.97 12.20
N ARG A 15 3.48 -30.51 10.97
CA ARG A 15 4.84 -30.24 10.47
C ARG A 15 5.33 -28.83 10.80
N GLY A 16 4.58 -28.05 11.58
CA GLY A 16 4.88 -26.64 11.83
C GLY A 16 4.58 -25.70 10.67
N GLU A 17 4.03 -26.23 9.57
CA GLU A 17 3.60 -25.45 8.42
C GLU A 17 2.26 -24.78 8.77
N ARG A 18 2.23 -23.45 8.75
CA ARG A 18 0.96 -22.74 8.92
C ARG A 18 0.14 -22.89 7.63
N PRO A 19 -1.12 -23.37 7.67
CA PRO A 19 -1.94 -23.45 6.47
C PRO A 19 -2.08 -22.05 5.87
N ILE A 20 -1.73 -21.89 4.59
CA ILE A 20 -1.95 -20.66 3.85
C ILE A 20 -3.46 -20.50 3.69
N ILE A 21 -4.07 -19.69 4.54
CA ILE A 21 -5.47 -19.29 4.38
C ILE A 21 -5.49 -18.27 3.26
N LYS A 22 -5.88 -18.67 2.06
CA LYS A 22 -6.11 -17.74 0.95
C LYS A 22 -7.27 -16.82 1.33
N ARG A 23 -6.95 -15.60 1.74
CA ARG A 23 -7.94 -14.55 2.03
C ARG A 23 -8.06 -13.63 0.82
N PRO A 24 -9.27 -13.19 0.45
CA PRO A 24 -9.41 -12.12 -0.52
C PRO A 24 -8.66 -10.86 -0.04
N VAL A 25 -7.88 -10.22 -0.91
CA VAL A 25 -7.04 -9.08 -0.53
C VAL A 25 -7.85 -7.94 0.08
N ASN A 26 -9.07 -7.69 -0.39
CA ASN A 26 -9.94 -6.65 0.15
C ASN A 26 -10.74 -7.05 1.41
N SER A 27 -10.54 -8.28 1.93
CA SER A 27 -11.27 -8.75 3.14
C SER A 27 -10.93 -7.95 4.41
N PHE A 28 -9.81 -7.23 4.43
CA PHE A 28 -9.42 -6.36 5.53
C PHE A 28 -10.33 -5.12 5.68
N LEU A 29 -10.98 -4.66 4.59
CA LEU A 29 -11.86 -3.48 4.61
C LEU A 29 -13.01 -3.60 5.62
N ARG A 30 -13.46 -4.83 5.89
CA ARG A 30 -14.48 -5.11 6.93
C ARG A 30 -13.98 -4.95 8.36
N LYS A 31 -12.70 -4.67 8.56
CA LYS A 31 -12.01 -4.67 9.86
C LYS A 31 -11.41 -3.32 10.20
N VAL A 32 -11.61 -2.33 9.35
CA VAL A 32 -11.05 -0.99 9.47
C VAL A 32 -12.14 0.06 9.46
N SER A 33 -11.87 1.23 9.98
CA SER A 33 -12.78 2.37 10.06
C SER A 33 -12.41 3.50 9.11
N GLY A 34 -11.14 3.56 8.70
CA GLY A 34 -10.65 4.55 7.77
C GLY A 34 -9.44 4.09 6.98
N VAL A 35 -9.33 4.58 5.76
CA VAL A 35 -8.28 4.27 4.78
C VAL A 35 -7.59 5.57 4.36
N ILE A 36 -6.26 5.58 4.39
CA ILE A 36 -5.46 6.52 3.60
C ILE A 36 -5.08 5.80 2.32
N HIS A 37 -5.39 6.38 1.17
CA HIS A 37 -5.06 5.82 -0.14
C HIS A 37 -4.11 6.76 -0.87
N VAL A 38 -2.88 6.32 -1.12
CA VAL A 38 -1.84 7.06 -1.83
C VAL A 38 -1.66 6.46 -3.22
N GLY A 39 -1.63 7.30 -4.26
CA GLY A 39 -1.75 6.89 -5.65
C GLY A 39 -3.21 6.62 -6.02
N ALA A 40 -4.04 7.61 -5.76
CA ALA A 40 -5.49 7.46 -5.82
C ALA A 40 -6.06 7.43 -7.24
N ASN A 41 -5.31 7.92 -8.23
CA ASN A 41 -5.80 8.17 -9.58
C ASN A 41 -7.17 8.89 -9.55
N SER A 42 -8.17 8.44 -10.26
CA SER A 42 -9.53 9.04 -10.25
C SER A 42 -10.46 8.46 -9.16
N GLY A 43 -9.94 7.66 -8.21
CA GLY A 43 -10.71 7.09 -7.10
C GLY A 43 -11.59 5.90 -7.49
N GLN A 44 -11.03 4.94 -8.20
CA GLN A 44 -11.77 3.78 -8.72
C GLN A 44 -12.42 2.96 -7.60
N GLU A 45 -11.83 2.90 -6.40
CA GLU A 45 -12.33 2.15 -5.25
C GLU A 45 -13.35 2.90 -4.39
N ARG A 46 -13.73 4.13 -4.73
CA ARG A 46 -14.62 4.99 -3.91
C ARG A 46 -15.93 4.32 -3.51
N GLU A 47 -16.56 3.58 -4.44
CA GLU A 47 -17.80 2.86 -4.16
C GLU A 47 -17.58 1.68 -3.22
N THR A 48 -16.45 0.96 -3.40
CA THR A 48 -16.06 -0.14 -2.51
C THR A 48 -15.87 0.36 -1.08
N TYR A 49 -15.19 1.49 -0.91
CA TYR A 49 -14.99 2.08 0.41
C TYR A 49 -16.30 2.58 1.02
N GLU A 50 -17.18 3.19 0.22
CA GLU A 50 -18.50 3.62 0.67
C GLU A 50 -19.37 2.44 1.13
N MET A 51 -19.42 1.33 0.36
CA MET A 51 -20.15 0.11 0.75
C MET A 51 -19.69 -0.46 2.10
N HIS A 52 -18.44 -0.19 2.50
CA HIS A 52 -17.92 -0.56 3.82
C HIS A 52 -18.08 0.55 4.87
N GLY A 53 -18.67 1.70 4.52
CA GLY A 53 -18.90 2.85 5.39
C GLY A 53 -17.61 3.55 5.86
N LEU A 54 -16.51 3.39 5.11
CA LEU A 54 -15.19 3.85 5.51
C LEU A 54 -15.01 5.35 5.32
N ARG A 55 -14.23 5.94 6.21
CA ARG A 55 -13.61 7.25 6.00
C ARG A 55 -12.42 7.08 5.08
N VAL A 56 -12.27 7.94 4.05
CA VAL A 56 -11.15 7.85 3.12
C VAL A 56 -10.44 9.19 2.99
N PHE A 57 -9.12 9.14 3.07
CA PHE A 57 -8.24 10.24 2.69
C PHE A 57 -7.40 9.81 1.49
N TRP A 58 -7.72 10.39 0.33
CA TRP A 58 -7.07 10.11 -0.93
C TRP A 58 -5.91 11.08 -1.16
N VAL A 59 -4.82 10.59 -1.73
CA VAL A 59 -3.69 11.43 -2.13
C VAL A 59 -3.29 11.07 -3.56
N GLU A 60 -3.34 12.08 -4.46
CA GLU A 60 -3.04 11.94 -5.89
C GLU A 60 -2.12 13.06 -6.34
N PRO A 61 -0.93 12.74 -6.94
CA PRO A 61 0.02 13.77 -7.37
C PRO A 61 -0.35 14.47 -8.67
N ILE A 62 -1.06 13.82 -9.61
CA ILE A 62 -1.38 14.38 -10.92
C ILE A 62 -2.54 15.35 -10.81
N PRO A 63 -2.38 16.66 -11.09
CA PRO A 63 -3.42 17.65 -10.86
C PRO A 63 -4.74 17.37 -11.59
N GLU A 64 -4.67 16.89 -12.82
CA GLU A 64 -5.85 16.58 -13.63
C GLU A 64 -6.64 15.40 -13.04
N LEU A 65 -5.94 14.34 -12.60
CA LEU A 65 -6.57 13.18 -11.97
C LEU A 65 -7.10 13.53 -10.57
N PHE A 66 -6.39 14.39 -9.83
CA PHE A 66 -6.89 14.91 -8.57
C PHE A 66 -8.21 15.69 -8.73
N ASN A 67 -8.33 16.52 -9.77
CA ASN A 67 -9.58 17.23 -10.06
C ASN A 67 -10.70 16.24 -10.41
N GLU A 68 -10.43 15.22 -11.22
CA GLU A 68 -11.38 14.14 -11.53
C GLU A 68 -11.78 13.37 -10.27
N LEU A 69 -10.80 13.02 -9.42
CA LEU A 69 -11.03 12.38 -8.13
C LEU A 69 -11.96 13.21 -7.24
N GLN A 70 -11.70 14.52 -7.10
CA GLN A 70 -12.55 15.40 -6.31
C GLN A 70 -14.00 15.39 -6.79
N GLU A 71 -14.22 15.44 -8.10
CA GLU A 71 -15.57 15.38 -8.67
C GLU A 71 -16.22 14.01 -8.43
N ASN A 72 -15.46 12.93 -8.61
CA ASN A 72 -15.94 11.56 -8.40
C ASN A 72 -16.35 11.28 -6.96
N ILE A 73 -15.65 11.88 -5.97
CA ILE A 73 -15.98 11.68 -4.56
C ILE A 73 -16.94 12.71 -3.97
N ARG A 74 -17.39 13.69 -4.74
CA ARG A 74 -18.22 14.82 -4.28
C ARG A 74 -19.47 14.40 -3.51
N THR A 75 -20.06 13.27 -3.85
CA THR A 75 -21.25 12.74 -3.18
C THR A 75 -20.96 11.81 -2.00
N TYR A 76 -19.68 11.59 -1.66
CA TYR A 76 -19.25 10.72 -0.59
C TYR A 76 -18.74 11.52 0.62
N PRO A 77 -19.60 11.84 1.62
CA PRO A 77 -19.28 12.82 2.67
C PRO A 77 -18.13 12.40 3.61
N LYS A 78 -17.77 11.12 3.61
CA LYS A 78 -16.65 10.59 4.41
C LYS A 78 -15.33 10.51 3.63
N GLN A 79 -15.33 10.92 2.36
CA GLN A 79 -14.16 10.85 1.49
C GLN A 79 -13.67 12.25 1.16
N ARG A 80 -12.37 12.47 1.25
CA ARG A 80 -11.71 13.74 0.89
C ARG A 80 -10.37 13.47 0.23
N ALA A 81 -9.93 14.36 -0.63
CA ALA A 81 -8.71 14.22 -1.40
C ALA A 81 -7.74 15.39 -1.20
N ALA A 82 -6.44 15.13 -1.44
CA ALA A 82 -5.38 16.11 -1.46
C ALA A 82 -4.42 15.86 -2.62
N ASN A 83 -3.87 16.95 -3.20
CA ASN A 83 -2.96 16.87 -4.35
C ASN A 83 -1.51 16.99 -3.88
N TYR A 84 -0.84 15.85 -3.69
CA TYR A 84 0.56 15.78 -3.28
C TYR A 84 1.26 14.56 -3.89
N LEU A 85 2.53 14.73 -4.22
CA LEU A 85 3.46 13.62 -4.39
C LEU A 85 3.98 13.21 -3.00
N VAL A 86 3.74 11.97 -2.59
CA VAL A 86 4.20 11.44 -1.31
C VAL A 86 5.51 10.68 -1.49
N SER A 87 6.49 10.93 -0.61
CA SER A 87 7.80 10.27 -0.64
C SER A 87 8.40 10.19 0.79
N ASP A 88 9.70 9.92 0.88
CA ASP A 88 10.46 9.82 2.13
C ASP A 88 10.91 11.17 2.71
N GLN A 89 10.89 12.24 1.90
CA GLN A 89 11.38 13.57 2.26
C GLN A 89 10.38 14.66 1.84
N ASP A 90 10.35 15.74 2.62
CA ASP A 90 9.64 16.96 2.23
C ASP A 90 10.50 17.79 1.25
N ASP A 91 9.82 18.47 0.34
CA ASP A 91 10.36 19.47 -0.60
C ASP A 91 11.47 18.96 -1.55
N LYS A 92 11.64 17.64 -1.68
CA LYS A 92 12.49 17.06 -2.70
C LYS A 92 11.81 17.14 -4.06
N GLU A 93 12.54 17.61 -5.08
CA GLU A 93 12.03 17.68 -6.45
C GLU A 93 12.20 16.33 -7.17
N TYR A 94 11.13 15.92 -7.85
CA TYR A 94 11.08 14.73 -8.69
C TYR A 94 10.58 15.09 -10.08
N LEU A 95 11.21 14.52 -11.09
CA LEU A 95 10.62 14.44 -12.42
C LEU A 95 9.60 13.30 -12.39
N PHE A 96 8.32 13.65 -12.41
CA PHE A 96 7.23 12.69 -12.36
C PHE A 96 6.75 12.38 -13.78
N HIS A 97 6.82 11.11 -14.16
CA HIS A 97 6.47 10.61 -15.48
C HIS A 97 5.01 10.23 -15.54
N ILE A 98 4.25 10.82 -16.46
CA ILE A 98 2.82 10.54 -16.63
C ILE A 98 2.64 9.54 -17.77
N ALA A 99 2.02 8.40 -17.49
CA ALA A 99 1.82 7.31 -18.44
C ALA A 99 0.56 7.50 -19.28
N ASN A 100 0.60 6.98 -20.51
CA ASN A 100 -0.44 7.08 -21.54
C ASN A 100 -1.70 6.25 -21.27
N ASN A 101 -1.75 5.50 -20.18
CA ASN A 101 -2.89 4.70 -19.75
C ASN A 101 -3.73 5.43 -18.67
N LYS A 102 -4.08 6.68 -18.89
CA LYS A 102 -4.78 7.52 -17.91
C LYS A 102 -4.03 7.67 -16.59
N GLY A 103 -2.70 7.68 -16.67
CA GLY A 103 -1.86 7.88 -15.50
C GLY A 103 -1.70 6.68 -14.56
N GLU A 104 -2.33 5.53 -14.83
CA GLU A 104 -2.29 4.35 -13.94
C GLU A 104 -0.87 3.80 -13.71
N SER A 105 0.03 3.92 -14.71
CA SER A 105 1.43 3.48 -14.61
C SER A 105 2.41 4.65 -14.43
N SER A 106 1.93 5.80 -13.95
CA SER A 106 2.78 6.97 -13.71
C SER A 106 3.70 6.78 -12.52
N SER A 107 4.95 7.25 -12.60
CA SER A 107 5.96 7.00 -11.59
C SER A 107 6.98 8.13 -11.49
N ILE A 108 7.73 8.17 -10.38
CA ILE A 108 8.98 8.94 -10.24
C ILE A 108 10.18 8.20 -10.83
N PHE A 109 10.01 6.97 -11.29
CA PHE A 109 11.05 6.10 -11.84
C PHE A 109 10.84 5.86 -13.33
N ASP A 110 11.92 5.62 -14.06
CA ASP A 110 11.85 5.24 -15.46
C ASP A 110 11.31 3.81 -15.65
N LEU A 111 10.58 3.58 -16.75
CA LEU A 111 10.08 2.27 -17.11
C LEU A 111 11.23 1.31 -17.43
N LYS A 112 11.19 0.11 -16.84
CA LYS A 112 12.14 -0.98 -17.13
C LYS A 112 11.39 -2.23 -17.60
N HIS A 113 11.31 -3.27 -16.78
CA HIS A 113 10.64 -4.51 -17.14
C HIS A 113 9.10 -4.43 -17.06
N HIS A 114 8.54 -3.31 -16.61
CA HIS A 114 7.10 -3.04 -16.75
C HIS A 114 6.63 -3.15 -18.22
N LYS A 115 7.43 -2.64 -19.16
CA LYS A 115 7.16 -2.73 -20.61
C LYS A 115 7.14 -4.16 -21.16
N ASP A 116 7.82 -5.10 -20.53
CA ASP A 116 7.80 -6.51 -20.95
C ASP A 116 6.41 -7.15 -20.74
N ILE A 117 5.68 -6.65 -19.75
CA ILE A 117 4.31 -7.10 -19.43
C ILE A 117 3.26 -6.27 -20.17
N TRP A 118 3.45 -4.96 -20.22
CA TRP A 118 2.56 -4.00 -20.86
C TRP A 118 3.29 -3.17 -21.93
N PRO A 119 3.57 -3.74 -23.11
CA PRO A 119 4.43 -3.10 -24.12
C PRO A 119 3.85 -1.83 -24.76
N LYS A 120 2.55 -1.57 -24.55
CA LYS A 120 1.89 -0.36 -25.04
C LYS A 120 1.94 0.82 -24.05
N ILE A 121 2.40 0.56 -22.84
CA ILE A 121 2.54 1.61 -21.83
C ILE A 121 3.82 2.38 -22.09
N ASP A 122 3.69 3.71 -22.17
CA ASP A 122 4.80 4.63 -22.28
C ASP A 122 4.50 5.93 -21.53
N PHE A 123 5.54 6.73 -21.27
CA PHE A 123 5.35 8.06 -20.72
C PHE A 123 5.03 9.05 -21.82
N GLU A 124 3.92 9.78 -21.68
CA GLU A 124 3.48 10.79 -22.65
C GLU A 124 3.98 12.19 -22.32
N ARG A 125 4.22 12.47 -21.05
CA ARG A 125 4.74 13.75 -20.55
C ARG A 125 5.35 13.62 -19.16
N ASN A 126 6.12 14.64 -18.79
CA ASN A 126 6.71 14.75 -17.46
C ASN A 126 6.26 16.05 -16.79
N ILE A 127 6.14 16.02 -15.47
CA ILE A 127 5.91 17.20 -14.64
C ILE A 127 6.94 17.24 -13.51
N LEU A 128 7.34 18.43 -13.10
CA LEU A 128 8.22 18.59 -11.94
C LEU A 128 7.35 18.78 -10.69
N LEU A 129 7.51 17.88 -9.71
CA LEU A 129 6.75 17.90 -8.47
C LEU A 129 7.68 17.95 -7.26
N LYS A 130 7.27 18.69 -6.23
CA LYS A 130 7.89 18.63 -4.90
C LYS A 130 7.15 17.63 -4.04
N SER A 131 7.88 16.73 -3.40
CA SER A 131 7.30 15.74 -2.52
C SER A 131 7.00 16.27 -1.12
N LYS A 132 6.11 15.56 -0.43
CA LYS A 132 5.92 15.63 1.01
C LYS A 132 5.90 14.24 1.62
N THR A 133 6.30 14.15 2.88
CA THR A 133 6.08 12.92 3.66
C THR A 133 4.60 12.78 4.01
N LEU A 134 4.11 11.57 4.18
CA LEU A 134 2.71 11.35 4.56
C LEU A 134 2.34 12.05 5.89
N PRO A 135 3.19 12.06 6.93
CA PRO A 135 2.92 12.85 8.13
C PRO A 135 2.76 14.35 7.86
N SER A 136 3.60 14.93 6.99
CA SER A 136 3.52 16.34 6.62
C SER A 136 2.25 16.66 5.85
N VAL A 137 1.85 15.80 4.89
CA VAL A 137 0.57 15.95 4.18
C VAL A 137 -0.58 15.94 5.18
N MET A 138 -0.62 14.96 6.09
CA MET A 138 -1.69 14.87 7.09
C MET A 138 -1.75 16.10 8.01
N ALA A 139 -0.59 16.65 8.38
CA ALA A 139 -0.53 17.85 9.22
C ALA A 139 -1.06 19.08 8.49
N VAL A 140 -0.62 19.31 7.25
CA VAL A 140 -1.08 20.44 6.42
C VAL A 140 -2.58 20.37 6.15
N GLU A 141 -3.08 19.18 5.86
CA GLU A 141 -4.49 18.92 5.56
C GLU A 141 -5.37 18.78 6.82
N ASN A 142 -4.83 18.95 8.02
CA ASN A 142 -5.54 18.76 9.29
C ASN A 142 -6.24 17.40 9.38
N VAL A 143 -5.55 16.34 8.92
CA VAL A 143 -6.03 14.95 8.98
C VAL A 143 -5.63 14.32 10.29
N ASN A 144 -6.60 13.93 11.11
CA ASN A 144 -6.32 13.20 12.35
C ASN A 144 -5.95 11.73 12.04
N PRO A 145 -4.69 11.29 12.25
CA PRO A 145 -4.24 9.95 11.89
C PRO A 145 -4.94 8.82 12.66
N VAL A 146 -5.51 9.11 13.83
CA VAL A 146 -6.23 8.11 14.65
C VAL A 146 -7.51 7.61 13.98
N LEU A 147 -8.04 8.36 13.02
CA LEU A 147 -9.26 8.00 12.28
C LEU A 147 -9.00 7.02 11.11
N TYR A 148 -7.74 6.67 10.88
CA TYR A 148 -7.33 5.85 9.74
C TYR A 148 -6.45 4.69 10.23
N ASP A 149 -6.94 3.50 10.13
CA ASP A 149 -6.29 2.28 10.58
C ASP A 149 -5.84 1.36 9.43
N ALA A 150 -6.00 1.82 8.18
CA ALA A 150 -5.43 1.20 6.99
C ALA A 150 -4.70 2.22 6.10
N LEU A 151 -3.60 1.78 5.48
CA LEU A 151 -2.90 2.46 4.41
C LEU A 151 -2.98 1.59 3.15
N VAL A 152 -3.39 2.18 2.03
CA VAL A 152 -3.39 1.56 0.70
C VAL A 152 -2.46 2.38 -0.19
N MET A 153 -1.59 1.71 -0.91
CA MET A 153 -0.63 2.35 -1.82
C MET A 153 -0.60 1.62 -3.16
N ASP A 154 -0.70 2.41 -4.24
CA ASP A 154 -0.44 2.02 -5.61
C ASP A 154 0.31 3.19 -6.27
N THR A 155 1.63 3.18 -6.13
CA THR A 155 2.47 4.33 -6.47
C THR A 155 3.61 3.96 -7.42
N GLN A 156 3.43 2.81 -8.06
CA GLN A 156 4.24 2.34 -9.18
C GLN A 156 5.75 2.37 -8.88
N GLY A 157 6.13 1.75 -7.73
CA GLY A 157 7.50 1.51 -7.33
C GLY A 157 8.03 2.38 -6.18
N SER A 158 7.29 3.41 -5.75
CA SER A 158 7.72 4.31 -4.65
C SER A 158 7.21 3.91 -3.27
N GLU A 159 6.53 2.77 -3.12
CA GLU A 159 5.88 2.31 -1.89
C GLU A 159 6.83 2.29 -0.70
N LEU A 160 8.06 1.79 -0.89
CA LEU A 160 9.05 1.73 0.19
C LEU A 160 9.58 3.12 0.61
N LEU A 161 9.68 4.08 -0.33
CA LEU A 161 10.00 5.47 -0.01
C LEU A 161 8.89 6.07 0.88
N ILE A 162 7.64 5.89 0.48
CA ILE A 162 6.48 6.37 1.25
C ILE A 162 6.46 5.75 2.64
N LEU A 163 6.70 4.44 2.77
CA LEU A 163 6.77 3.76 4.06
C LEU A 163 7.90 4.31 4.95
N LYS A 164 9.08 4.59 4.38
CA LYS A 164 10.21 5.21 5.09
C LYS A 164 9.86 6.62 5.58
N GLY A 165 9.20 7.43 4.77
CA GLY A 165 8.70 8.75 5.17
C GLY A 165 7.57 8.70 6.21
N ALA A 166 6.83 7.58 6.27
CA ALA A 166 5.69 7.40 7.16
C ALA A 166 6.01 6.61 8.45
N ILE A 167 7.28 6.41 8.82
CA ILE A 167 7.67 5.59 9.99
C ILE A 167 6.97 6.04 11.28
N SER A 168 6.79 7.33 11.50
CA SER A 168 6.09 7.85 12.68
C SER A 168 4.61 7.43 12.75
N LEU A 169 3.97 7.18 11.60
CA LEU A 169 2.58 6.78 11.46
C LEU A 169 2.39 5.27 11.37
N ILE A 170 3.44 4.51 11.02
CA ILE A 170 3.30 3.09 10.70
C ILE A 170 2.64 2.28 11.83
N LYS A 171 2.85 2.67 13.08
CA LYS A 171 2.24 2.04 14.24
C LYS A 171 0.71 2.22 14.34
N ASN A 172 0.15 3.22 13.66
CA ASN A 172 -1.29 3.51 13.68
C ASN A 172 -2.04 2.60 12.71
N PHE A 173 -1.37 2.16 11.63
CA PHE A 173 -2.00 1.29 10.65
C PHE A 173 -2.07 -0.15 11.17
N ARG A 174 -3.27 -0.69 11.20
CA ARG A 174 -3.53 -2.10 11.47
C ARG A 174 -3.30 -2.95 10.25
N PHE A 175 -3.62 -2.42 9.08
CA PHE A 175 -3.42 -3.04 7.79
C PHE A 175 -2.70 -2.08 6.83
N VAL A 176 -1.82 -2.65 6.01
CA VAL A 176 -1.21 -1.94 4.87
C VAL A 176 -1.36 -2.81 3.64
N LYS A 177 -2.05 -2.29 2.60
CA LYS A 177 -2.14 -2.90 1.28
C LYS A 177 -1.24 -2.14 0.33
N LEU A 178 -0.50 -2.85 -0.51
CA LEU A 178 0.29 -2.26 -1.59
C LEU A 178 0.35 -3.19 -2.80
N GLU A 179 0.54 -2.59 -3.98
CA GLU A 179 0.96 -3.29 -5.18
C GLU A 179 2.49 -3.28 -5.26
N VAL A 180 3.12 -4.45 -5.47
CA VAL A 180 4.57 -4.55 -5.55
C VAL A 180 4.98 -5.69 -6.47
N PRO A 181 5.99 -5.47 -7.35
CA PRO A 181 6.61 -6.53 -8.12
C PRO A 181 7.68 -7.28 -7.31
N ASP A 182 7.98 -8.54 -7.68
CA ASP A 182 9.16 -9.26 -7.21
C ASP A 182 10.33 -9.22 -8.20
N PHE A 183 10.30 -8.25 -9.11
CA PHE A 183 11.33 -7.92 -10.10
C PHE A 183 11.39 -6.40 -10.28
N GLU A 184 12.44 -5.90 -10.91
CA GLU A 184 12.64 -4.47 -11.15
C GLU A 184 11.79 -3.95 -12.31
N ALA A 185 10.54 -3.62 -12.02
CA ALA A 185 9.56 -3.15 -13.01
C ALA A 185 9.87 -1.75 -13.53
N TYR A 186 10.29 -0.86 -12.64
CA TYR A 186 10.80 0.47 -12.91
C TYR A 186 12.25 0.54 -12.42
N GLU A 187 13.05 1.41 -12.98
CA GLU A 187 14.48 1.51 -12.64
C GLU A 187 14.67 1.99 -11.19
N GLY A 188 15.24 1.14 -10.34
CA GLY A 188 15.43 1.44 -8.91
C GLY A 188 14.17 1.38 -8.05
N CYS A 189 13.04 0.86 -8.57
CA CYS A 189 11.83 0.67 -7.76
C CYS A 189 12.03 -0.36 -6.66
N CYS A 190 11.23 -0.27 -5.59
CA CYS A 190 11.23 -1.29 -4.56
C CYS A 190 10.70 -2.63 -5.09
N GLN A 191 11.23 -3.71 -4.52
CA GLN A 191 10.80 -5.06 -4.81
C GLN A 191 10.18 -5.72 -3.58
N LEU A 192 9.43 -6.79 -3.81
CA LEU A 192 8.72 -7.51 -2.76
C LEU A 192 9.60 -7.89 -1.57
N ALA A 193 10.83 -8.37 -1.80
CA ALA A 193 11.73 -8.79 -0.73
C ALA A 193 12.09 -7.65 0.24
N GLU A 194 12.33 -6.43 -0.29
CA GLU A 194 12.64 -5.25 0.52
C GLU A 194 11.44 -4.80 1.36
N VAL A 195 10.24 -4.91 0.78
CA VAL A 195 8.97 -4.59 1.46
C VAL A 195 8.68 -5.61 2.57
N GLU A 196 8.93 -6.90 2.31
CA GLU A 196 8.79 -7.97 3.32
C GLU A 196 9.74 -7.74 4.51
N GLU A 197 10.99 -7.37 4.25
CA GLU A 197 11.99 -7.05 5.29
C GLU A 197 11.54 -5.83 6.13
N PHE A 198 11.09 -4.76 5.46
CA PHE A 198 10.57 -3.58 6.15
C PHE A 198 9.42 -3.95 7.10
N PHE A 199 8.41 -4.65 6.61
CA PHE A 199 7.25 -5.02 7.43
C PHE A 199 7.60 -5.98 8.57
N ALA A 200 8.53 -6.91 8.35
CA ALA A 200 9.02 -7.80 9.39
C ALA A 200 9.68 -7.01 10.54
N ALA A 201 10.49 -5.98 10.23
CA ALA A 201 11.13 -5.12 11.23
C ALA A 201 10.10 -4.36 12.11
N PHE A 202 8.94 -3.98 11.55
CA PHE A 202 7.87 -3.31 12.27
C PHE A 202 6.81 -4.25 12.89
N GLY A 203 7.05 -5.58 12.82
CA GLY A 203 6.19 -6.59 13.44
C GLY A 203 4.89 -6.87 12.69
N TYR A 204 4.85 -6.56 11.40
CA TYR A 204 3.76 -6.96 10.51
C TYR A 204 3.97 -8.37 9.98
N LYS A 205 2.88 -8.99 9.54
CA LYS A 205 2.87 -10.27 8.83
C LYS A 205 1.96 -10.16 7.62
N GLU A 206 2.27 -10.91 6.59
CA GLU A 206 1.38 -11.07 5.46
C GLU A 206 0.01 -11.57 5.92
N TYR A 207 -1.03 -10.85 5.51
CA TYR A 207 -2.44 -11.18 5.78
C TYR A 207 -3.11 -11.82 4.58
N ALA A 208 -2.84 -11.28 3.38
CA ALA A 208 -3.37 -11.77 2.10
C ALA A 208 -2.42 -11.39 0.97
N ARG A 209 -2.42 -12.22 -0.09
CA ARG A 209 -1.66 -11.97 -1.33
C ARG A 209 -2.50 -12.42 -2.52
N PHE A 210 -2.47 -11.61 -3.57
CA PHE A 210 -3.04 -11.95 -4.86
C PHE A 210 -2.04 -11.61 -5.97
N LYS A 211 -1.76 -12.57 -6.86
CA LYS A 211 -0.91 -12.32 -8.03
C LYS A 211 -1.74 -11.68 -9.11
N LEU A 212 -1.44 -10.43 -9.44
CA LEU A 212 -2.10 -9.65 -10.49
C LEU A 212 -1.66 -10.10 -11.88
N LYS A 213 -0.35 -10.23 -12.06
CA LYS A 213 0.23 -10.54 -13.36
C LYS A 213 1.52 -11.33 -13.21
N GLN A 214 1.73 -12.28 -14.13
CA GLN A 214 2.97 -13.05 -14.24
C GLN A 214 3.90 -12.39 -15.27
N TRP A 215 5.18 -12.20 -14.92
CA TRP A 215 6.23 -11.87 -15.84
C TRP A 215 6.78 -13.14 -16.53
N ARG A 216 7.08 -13.08 -17.82
CA ARG A 216 7.50 -14.27 -18.60
C ARG A 216 8.86 -14.82 -18.18
N GLN A 217 9.76 -13.97 -17.65
CA GLN A 217 11.10 -14.37 -17.20
C GLN A 217 11.12 -14.88 -15.75
N GLY A 218 9.98 -15.00 -15.13
CA GLY A 218 9.80 -15.38 -13.72
C GLY A 218 9.45 -14.16 -12.85
N GLY A 219 8.69 -14.38 -11.78
CA GLY A 219 8.18 -13.29 -10.96
C GLY A 219 6.82 -12.75 -11.39
N GLY A 220 6.36 -11.67 -10.79
CA GLY A 220 5.07 -11.06 -11.07
C GLY A 220 4.75 -9.85 -10.22
N TYR A 221 3.63 -9.23 -10.52
CA TYR A 221 3.02 -8.20 -9.69
C TYR A 221 2.06 -8.80 -8.68
N TYR A 222 2.03 -8.24 -7.49
CA TYR A 222 1.21 -8.72 -6.39
C TYR A 222 0.51 -7.59 -5.67
N ASP A 223 -0.78 -7.77 -5.45
CA ASP A 223 -1.51 -7.11 -4.37
C ASP A 223 -1.20 -7.83 -3.06
N ILE A 224 -0.61 -7.15 -2.09
CA ILE A 224 -0.29 -7.74 -0.79
C ILE A 224 -0.86 -6.89 0.33
N VAL A 225 -1.43 -7.56 1.30
CA VAL A 225 -1.89 -6.94 2.54
C VAL A 225 -1.04 -7.44 3.70
N TYR A 226 -0.45 -6.53 4.43
CA TYR A 226 0.21 -6.80 5.69
C TYR A 226 -0.70 -6.43 6.86
N CYS A 227 -0.66 -7.19 7.94
CA CYS A 227 -1.35 -6.82 9.17
C CYS A 227 -0.40 -6.83 10.36
N LYS A 228 -0.63 -5.90 11.29
CA LYS A 228 0.13 -5.83 12.52
C LYS A 228 -0.13 -7.04 13.40
N ASN A 229 0.91 -7.70 13.86
CA ASN A 229 0.79 -8.83 14.75
C ASN A 229 0.57 -8.36 16.19
N ILE A 230 -0.70 -8.28 16.61
CA ILE A 230 -1.10 -7.79 17.94
C ILE A 230 -0.44 -8.61 19.06
N PHE A 231 -0.20 -9.91 18.88
CA PHE A 231 0.43 -10.76 19.89
C PHE A 231 1.90 -10.42 20.15
N LEU A 232 2.68 -10.06 19.11
CA LEU A 232 4.08 -9.65 19.29
C LEU A 232 4.20 -8.28 19.98
N THR A 233 3.24 -7.39 19.76
CA THR A 233 3.21 -6.07 20.39
C THR A 233 2.88 -6.18 21.88
N PHE A 234 2.00 -7.10 22.26
CA PHE A 234 1.66 -7.36 23.65
C PHE A 234 2.84 -8.03 24.39
N TRP A 235 3.49 -9.01 23.77
CA TRP A 235 4.61 -9.73 24.38
C TRP A 235 5.84 -8.82 24.61
N ARG A 236 6.15 -7.93 23.68
CA ARG A 236 7.20 -6.90 23.83
C ARG A 236 6.85 -5.87 24.93
N LYS A 237 5.59 -5.50 25.09
CA LYS A 237 5.14 -4.61 26.18
C LYS A 237 5.28 -5.30 27.54
N VAL A 238 4.93 -6.57 27.65
CA VAL A 238 5.00 -7.34 28.92
C VAL A 238 6.45 -7.62 29.30
N ASN A 239 7.31 -8.04 28.36
CA ASN A 239 8.71 -8.38 28.65
C ASN A 239 9.65 -7.16 28.70
N GLY A 240 9.31 -6.04 28.03
CA GLY A 240 10.06 -4.79 28.14
C GLY A 240 9.92 -4.10 29.50
N THR A 241 8.91 -4.46 30.29
CA THR A 241 8.69 -3.93 31.64
C THR A 241 9.49 -4.71 32.70
N TYR A 242 9.92 -5.94 32.41
CA TYR A 242 10.72 -6.75 33.34
C TYR A 242 12.25 -6.63 33.14
N GLY A 243 12.70 -5.98 32.06
CA GLY A 243 14.14 -5.79 31.78
C GLY A 243 14.78 -4.58 32.46
N LYS A 244 14.07 -3.88 33.36
CA LYS A 244 14.61 -2.72 34.13
C LYS A 244 14.70 -2.95 35.65
N LEU A 245 14.58 -4.20 36.08
CA LEU A 245 14.74 -4.59 37.50
C LEU A 245 15.68 -5.80 37.61
N ALA A 246 16.89 -5.64 37.11
CA ALA A 246 18.07 -6.48 37.46
C ALA A 246 19.34 -5.66 37.29
#